data_f4401af0f5d39161e07b0cc1a79a5911
#
_entry.id   f4401af0f5d39161e07b0cc1a79a5911
#
_cell.length_a   1.000
_cell.length_b   1.000
_cell.length_c   1.000
_cell.angle_alpha   90.00
_cell.angle_beta   90.00
_cell.angle_gamma   90.00
#
_symmetry.space_group_name_H-M   'P 1'
#
loop_
_entity.id
_entity.type
_entity.pdbx_description
1 polymer ?
#
loop_
_entity_poly.entity_id
_entity_poly.type
_entity_poly.pdbx_seq_one_letter_code
_entity_poly.pdbx_strand_id
1 'polypeptide(L)'
;MPSAFSSLTALFYFFYFWATGVFIIFVPKTLVDVGYSAAEVGALLSVMPLIRFITPFLLSSKIKLTRRVFIHSLALSTLFFIAFAFSYQNFWLLFFNTVLYGLCITVSLPYVDTIALKTIPKEKYGLVRLYGSIGFMGAGIVLGRMALGEEGVFWHYLVSVALMSLFGAALALQSEAKEPANDGAHIEGELKKYIKDSPFWLSMIFMQLSFGAFYGFFTLFESERGISLENITYLWSIGVLAEIFMFAFQGRLIDKIRPLFIIKLSIATLVVRWLLLHFFPGNFVIAAIAQVTHAVNFALFTTAAFLFIFERYKDKKRAQMHFYGFSYGLGGFFGSFLSGALYGENIFLYAAFFAALSLFFMMIFRPSH
;
A
#
# COMPACT_ATOMS: atom_id res chain seq x y z
N MET A 1 -22.12 22.94 1.87
CA MET A 1 -21.82 21.94 2.89
C MET A 1 -21.50 20.61 2.21
N PRO A 2 -20.56 19.80 2.67
CA PRO A 2 -20.41 18.43 2.15
C PRO A 2 -21.71 17.66 2.43
N SER A 3 -22.13 16.80 1.48
CA SER A 3 -23.26 15.91 1.72
C SER A 3 -22.90 14.92 2.84
N ALA A 4 -23.89 14.38 3.57
CA ALA A 4 -23.68 13.38 4.61
C ALA A 4 -22.87 12.19 4.06
N PHE A 5 -23.13 11.79 2.81
CA PHE A 5 -22.39 10.77 2.09
C PHE A 5 -20.90 11.12 1.93
N SER A 6 -20.58 12.34 1.52
CA SER A 6 -19.17 12.78 1.38
C SER A 6 -18.45 12.81 2.72
N SER A 7 -19.12 13.20 3.80
CA SER A 7 -18.56 13.22 5.14
C SER A 7 -18.28 11.81 5.66
N LEU A 8 -19.21 10.87 5.48
CA LEU A 8 -18.98 9.45 5.84
C LEU A 8 -17.86 8.81 5.04
N THR A 9 -17.77 9.14 3.74
CA THR A 9 -16.67 8.67 2.88
C THR A 9 -15.32 9.22 3.38
N ALA A 10 -15.25 10.50 3.74
CA ALA A 10 -14.04 11.11 4.29
C ALA A 10 -13.62 10.46 5.61
N LEU A 11 -14.57 10.20 6.53
CA LEU A 11 -14.30 9.51 7.79
C LEU A 11 -13.86 8.05 7.58
N PHE A 12 -14.48 7.34 6.64
CA PHE A 12 -14.01 5.99 6.27
C PHE A 12 -12.55 6.02 5.79
N TYR A 13 -12.20 6.91 4.85
CA TYR A 13 -10.81 7.02 4.37
C TYR A 13 -9.86 7.41 5.49
N PHE A 14 -10.25 8.36 6.35
CA PHE A 14 -9.45 8.79 7.49
C PHE A 14 -9.07 7.59 8.38
N PHE A 15 -10.05 6.81 8.84
CA PHE A 15 -9.79 5.69 9.74
C PHE A 15 -9.19 4.47 9.03
N TYR A 16 -9.50 4.23 7.75
CA TYR A 16 -8.84 3.19 6.97
C TYR A 16 -7.33 3.46 6.86
N PHE A 17 -6.96 4.69 6.56
CA PHE A 17 -5.55 5.06 6.42
C PHE A 17 -4.88 5.34 7.77
N TRP A 18 -5.63 5.70 8.80
CA TRP A 18 -5.12 5.69 10.17
C TRP A 18 -4.70 4.27 10.57
N ALA A 19 -5.57 3.28 10.39
CA ALA A 19 -5.26 1.86 10.62
C ALA A 19 -4.05 1.40 9.78
N THR A 20 -3.97 1.82 8.51
CA THR A 20 -2.82 1.54 7.64
C THR A 20 -1.54 2.19 8.18
N GLY A 21 -1.59 3.41 8.69
CA GLY A 21 -0.47 4.10 9.32
C GLY A 21 0.03 3.38 10.56
N VAL A 22 -0.89 2.95 11.45
CA VAL A 22 -0.52 2.14 12.61
C VAL A 22 0.18 0.84 12.16
N PHE A 23 -0.38 0.14 11.19
CA PHE A 23 0.16 -1.11 10.68
C PHE A 23 1.57 -0.94 10.10
N ILE A 24 1.78 0.05 9.24
CA ILE A 24 3.07 0.22 8.53
C ILE A 24 4.14 0.81 9.47
N ILE A 25 3.78 1.81 10.28
CA ILE A 25 4.76 2.57 11.05
C ILE A 25 5.13 1.85 12.34
N PHE A 26 4.16 1.24 13.04
CA PHE A 26 4.37 0.76 14.40
C PHE A 26 4.37 -0.76 14.54
N VAL A 27 3.45 -1.47 13.86
CA VAL A 27 3.26 -2.92 14.09
C VAL A 27 4.54 -3.74 13.87
N PRO A 28 5.36 -3.54 12.82
CA PRO A 28 6.56 -4.35 12.64
C PRO A 28 7.55 -4.22 13.80
N LYS A 29 7.80 -2.98 14.25
CA LYS A 29 8.67 -2.72 15.41
C LYS A 29 8.06 -3.31 16.68
N THR A 30 6.77 -3.07 16.93
CA THR A 30 6.07 -3.59 18.10
C THR A 30 6.14 -5.13 18.18
N LEU A 31 6.02 -5.83 17.07
CA LEU A 31 6.13 -7.30 17.04
C LEU A 31 7.54 -7.77 17.39
N VAL A 32 8.59 -7.04 16.95
CA VAL A 32 9.97 -7.33 17.36
C VAL A 32 10.15 -7.06 18.86
N ASP A 33 9.60 -5.95 19.38
CA ASP A 33 9.64 -5.60 20.81
C ASP A 33 8.92 -6.66 21.67
N VAL A 34 7.86 -7.31 21.17
CA VAL A 34 7.17 -8.47 21.80
C VAL A 34 8.05 -9.73 21.81
N GLY A 35 9.07 -9.80 20.96
CA GLY A 35 10.02 -10.93 20.91
C GLY A 35 10.00 -11.75 19.63
N TYR A 36 9.23 -11.35 18.60
CA TYR A 36 9.28 -12.01 17.31
C TYR A 36 10.57 -11.69 16.55
N SER A 37 11.12 -12.68 15.89
CA SER A 37 12.21 -12.48 14.94
C SER A 37 11.74 -11.65 13.72
N ALA A 38 12.66 -10.92 13.10
CA ALA A 38 12.37 -10.19 11.89
C ALA A 38 11.82 -11.10 10.76
N ALA A 39 12.25 -12.36 10.70
CA ALA A 39 11.73 -13.35 9.76
C ALA A 39 10.24 -13.66 10.00
N GLU A 40 9.82 -13.85 11.24
CA GLU A 40 8.41 -14.05 11.60
C GLU A 40 7.59 -12.81 11.29
N VAL A 41 8.11 -11.61 11.59
CA VAL A 41 7.45 -10.35 11.23
C VAL A 41 7.31 -10.23 9.72
N GLY A 42 8.35 -10.52 8.94
CA GLY A 42 8.29 -10.51 7.47
C GLY A 42 7.27 -11.50 6.91
N ALA A 43 7.15 -12.69 7.50
CA ALA A 43 6.13 -13.67 7.14
C ALA A 43 4.72 -13.14 7.41
N LEU A 44 4.46 -12.51 8.57
CA LEU A 44 3.18 -11.86 8.89
C LEU A 44 2.85 -10.72 7.92
N LEU A 45 3.80 -9.85 7.62
CA LEU A 45 3.62 -8.72 6.72
C LEU A 45 3.36 -9.16 5.27
N SER A 46 3.88 -10.33 4.87
CA SER A 46 3.69 -10.88 3.53
C SER A 46 2.26 -11.37 3.26
N VAL A 47 1.48 -11.66 4.31
CA VAL A 47 0.11 -12.16 4.19
C VAL A 47 -0.80 -11.19 3.43
N MET A 48 -0.77 -9.90 3.77
CA MET A 48 -1.67 -8.91 3.15
C MET A 48 -1.41 -8.73 1.65
N PRO A 49 -0.17 -8.58 1.16
CA PRO A 49 0.13 -8.57 -0.26
C PRO A 49 -0.30 -9.85 -0.99
N LEU A 50 -0.08 -11.03 -0.39
CA LEU A 50 -0.52 -12.30 -0.98
C LEU A 50 -2.04 -12.34 -1.16
N ILE A 51 -2.79 -11.92 -0.15
CA ILE A 51 -4.26 -11.84 -0.22
C ILE A 51 -4.68 -10.85 -1.32
N ARG A 52 -4.03 -9.69 -1.43
CA ARG A 52 -4.30 -8.72 -2.51
C ARG A 52 -4.04 -9.30 -3.90
N PHE A 53 -3.07 -10.20 -4.04
CA PHE A 53 -2.84 -10.93 -5.29
C PHE A 53 -3.98 -11.92 -5.60
N ILE A 54 -4.43 -12.68 -4.60
CA ILE A 54 -5.42 -13.74 -4.77
C ILE A 54 -6.85 -13.18 -4.92
N THR A 55 -7.18 -12.12 -4.19
CA THR A 55 -8.55 -11.57 -4.08
C THR A 55 -9.20 -11.23 -5.43
N PRO A 56 -8.55 -10.59 -6.41
CA PRO A 56 -9.16 -10.32 -7.71
C PRO A 56 -9.64 -11.58 -8.43
N PHE A 57 -8.92 -12.69 -8.28
CA PHE A 57 -9.31 -13.97 -8.87
C PHE A 57 -10.51 -14.58 -8.16
N LEU A 58 -10.60 -14.46 -6.84
CA LEU A 58 -11.73 -14.93 -6.04
C LEU A 58 -13.00 -14.10 -6.34
N LEU A 59 -12.87 -12.77 -6.36
CA LEU A 59 -14.00 -11.87 -6.59
C LEU A 59 -14.50 -11.92 -8.05
N SER A 60 -13.62 -12.11 -9.02
CA SER A 60 -14.01 -12.14 -10.44
C SER A 60 -14.79 -13.39 -10.81
N SER A 61 -14.55 -14.51 -10.11
CA SER A 61 -15.09 -15.82 -10.50
C SER A 61 -16.29 -16.30 -9.67
N LYS A 62 -16.37 -15.95 -8.38
CA LYS A 62 -17.33 -16.57 -7.45
C LYS A 62 -18.08 -15.61 -6.53
N ILE A 63 -17.53 -14.46 -6.18
CA ILE A 63 -18.12 -13.56 -5.19
C ILE A 63 -18.38 -12.19 -5.82
N LYS A 64 -19.66 -11.81 -5.89
CA LYS A 64 -20.04 -10.44 -6.28
C LYS A 64 -19.86 -9.51 -5.09
N LEU A 65 -19.17 -8.40 -5.31
CA LEU A 65 -18.94 -7.37 -4.28
C LEU A 65 -20.23 -6.54 -4.09
N THR A 66 -21.18 -7.10 -3.33
CA THR A 66 -22.45 -6.48 -3.00
C THR A 66 -22.37 -5.71 -1.69
N ARG A 67 -23.33 -4.84 -1.43
CA ARG A 67 -23.49 -4.14 -0.14
C ARG A 67 -23.51 -5.10 1.04
N ARG A 68 -24.18 -6.25 0.91
CA ARG A 68 -24.24 -7.27 1.97
C ARG A 68 -22.86 -7.86 2.23
N VAL A 69 -22.15 -8.28 1.18
CA VAL A 69 -20.77 -8.80 1.29
C VAL A 69 -19.86 -7.78 1.95
N PHE A 70 -19.94 -6.51 1.57
CA PHE A 70 -19.14 -5.44 2.17
C PHE A 70 -19.43 -5.26 3.67
N ILE A 71 -20.71 -5.16 4.10
CA ILE A 71 -21.05 -5.00 5.52
C ILE A 71 -20.61 -6.21 6.34
N HIS A 72 -20.79 -7.45 5.84
CA HIS A 72 -20.31 -8.64 6.53
C HIS A 72 -18.79 -8.68 6.60
N SER A 73 -18.10 -8.26 5.54
CA SER A 73 -16.62 -8.21 5.56
C SER A 73 -16.08 -7.21 6.58
N LEU A 74 -16.74 -6.06 6.78
CA LEU A 74 -16.39 -5.10 7.83
C LEU A 74 -16.62 -5.67 9.24
N ALA A 75 -17.74 -6.32 9.48
CA ALA A 75 -18.05 -6.93 10.77
C ALA A 75 -17.04 -8.06 11.09
N LEU A 76 -16.76 -8.94 10.12
CA LEU A 76 -15.78 -10.01 10.27
C LEU A 76 -14.35 -9.49 10.42
N SER A 77 -13.97 -8.44 9.68
CA SER A 77 -12.65 -7.84 9.85
C SER A 77 -12.45 -7.28 11.25
N THR A 78 -13.46 -6.64 11.83
CA THR A 78 -13.42 -6.16 13.21
C THR A 78 -13.32 -7.33 14.20
N LEU A 79 -14.11 -8.39 14.01
CA LEU A 79 -14.07 -9.58 14.85
C LEU A 79 -12.69 -10.26 14.83
N PHE A 80 -12.14 -10.51 13.63
CA PHE A 80 -10.82 -11.13 13.50
C PHE A 80 -9.71 -10.22 14.01
N PHE A 81 -9.91 -8.90 13.94
CA PHE A 81 -8.95 -7.97 14.51
C PHE A 81 -9.03 -7.95 16.06
N ILE A 82 -10.20 -8.12 16.64
CA ILE A 82 -10.31 -8.35 18.10
C ILE A 82 -9.49 -9.60 18.47
N ALA A 83 -9.69 -10.72 17.75
CA ALA A 83 -8.91 -11.93 17.97
C ALA A 83 -7.39 -11.70 17.76
N PHE A 84 -6.99 -10.91 16.77
CA PHE A 84 -5.61 -10.48 16.54
C PHE A 84 -5.05 -9.75 17.77
N ALA A 85 -5.75 -8.77 18.30
CA ALA A 85 -5.30 -7.96 19.43
C ALA A 85 -5.09 -8.79 20.72
N PHE A 86 -5.80 -9.89 20.89
CA PHE A 86 -5.63 -10.81 22.01
C PHE A 86 -4.68 -11.99 21.74
N SER A 87 -4.25 -12.18 20.52
CA SER A 87 -3.39 -13.31 20.12
C SER A 87 -1.96 -12.92 19.76
N TYR A 88 -1.60 -11.65 19.92
CA TYR A 88 -0.30 -11.14 19.45
C TYR A 88 0.92 -11.78 20.15
N GLN A 89 0.73 -12.51 21.25
CA GLN A 89 1.79 -13.26 21.93
C GLN A 89 1.99 -14.67 21.37
N ASN A 90 1.11 -15.16 20.47
CA ASN A 90 1.22 -16.47 19.86
C ASN A 90 1.29 -16.35 18.34
N PHE A 91 2.45 -16.70 17.76
CA PHE A 91 2.70 -16.53 16.32
C PHE A 91 1.62 -17.15 15.43
N TRP A 92 1.26 -18.41 15.69
CA TRP A 92 0.33 -19.12 14.81
C TRP A 92 -1.10 -18.57 14.90
N LEU A 93 -1.56 -18.20 16.10
CA LEU A 93 -2.86 -17.53 16.26
C LEU A 93 -2.85 -16.16 15.57
N LEU A 94 -1.78 -15.39 15.75
CA LEU A 94 -1.60 -14.11 15.11
C LEU A 94 -1.58 -14.26 13.57
N PHE A 95 -0.84 -15.25 13.05
CA PHE A 95 -0.76 -15.52 11.62
C PHE A 95 -2.12 -15.87 11.02
N PHE A 96 -2.86 -16.82 11.62
CA PHE A 96 -4.19 -17.19 11.15
C PHE A 96 -5.19 -16.03 11.25
N ASN A 97 -5.17 -15.26 12.34
CA ASN A 97 -6.02 -14.07 12.47
C ASN A 97 -5.66 -13.01 11.42
N THR A 98 -4.38 -12.83 11.08
CA THR A 98 -3.94 -11.93 10.01
C THR A 98 -4.48 -12.39 8.65
N VAL A 99 -4.49 -13.69 8.35
CA VAL A 99 -5.07 -14.24 7.12
C VAL A 99 -6.57 -13.94 7.05
N LEU A 100 -7.32 -14.28 8.12
CA LEU A 100 -8.77 -14.09 8.17
C LEU A 100 -9.15 -12.61 8.10
N TYR A 101 -8.46 -11.76 8.86
CA TYR A 101 -8.62 -10.31 8.79
C TYR A 101 -8.34 -9.79 7.38
N GLY A 102 -7.22 -10.20 6.77
CA GLY A 102 -6.82 -9.78 5.44
C GLY A 102 -7.84 -10.13 4.36
N LEU A 103 -8.39 -11.35 4.39
CA LEU A 103 -9.45 -11.78 3.46
C LEU A 103 -10.69 -10.89 3.56
N CYS A 104 -11.03 -10.44 4.77
CA CYS A 104 -12.18 -9.57 5.00
C CYS A 104 -11.89 -8.12 4.60
N ILE A 105 -10.77 -7.53 5.06
CA ILE A 105 -10.51 -6.10 4.88
C ILE A 105 -10.19 -5.71 3.44
N THR A 106 -9.64 -6.63 2.64
CA THR A 106 -9.14 -6.33 1.29
C THR A 106 -10.23 -5.88 0.31
N VAL A 107 -11.51 -6.19 0.57
CA VAL A 107 -12.64 -5.74 -0.26
C VAL A 107 -13.14 -4.34 0.10
N SER A 108 -12.72 -3.81 1.24
CA SER A 108 -13.29 -2.59 1.82
C SER A 108 -12.97 -1.35 1.00
N LEU A 109 -11.71 -1.13 0.67
CA LEU A 109 -11.29 0.05 -0.09
C LEU A 109 -11.84 0.04 -1.53
N PRO A 110 -11.77 -1.06 -2.31
CA PRO A 110 -12.34 -1.12 -3.66
C PRO A 110 -13.85 -0.87 -3.70
N TYR A 111 -14.60 -1.35 -2.70
CA TYR A 111 -16.03 -1.09 -2.61
C TYR A 111 -16.30 0.41 -2.41
N VAL A 112 -15.66 1.02 -1.41
CA VAL A 112 -15.85 2.45 -1.11
C VAL A 112 -15.39 3.34 -2.26
N ASP A 113 -14.22 3.07 -2.86
CA ASP A 113 -13.74 3.81 -4.03
C ASP A 113 -14.76 3.75 -5.17
N THR A 114 -15.38 2.59 -5.42
CA THR A 114 -16.38 2.41 -6.48
C THR A 114 -17.64 3.23 -6.24
N ILE A 115 -18.20 3.21 -5.03
CA ILE A 115 -19.41 3.98 -4.73
C ILE A 115 -19.11 5.47 -4.61
N ALA A 116 -17.97 5.85 -4.09
CA ALA A 116 -17.55 7.25 -3.98
C ALA A 116 -17.37 7.89 -5.36
N LEU A 117 -16.71 7.22 -6.30
CA LEU A 117 -16.53 7.71 -7.69
C LEU A 117 -17.85 7.87 -8.46
N LYS A 118 -18.88 7.08 -8.09
CA LYS A 118 -20.21 7.18 -8.69
C LYS A 118 -21.08 8.29 -8.09
N THR A 119 -20.85 8.63 -6.80
CA THR A 119 -21.75 9.50 -6.03
C THR A 119 -21.18 10.89 -5.78
N ILE A 120 -19.86 10.99 -5.62
CA ILE A 120 -19.19 12.27 -5.33
C ILE A 120 -18.77 12.93 -6.65
N PRO A 121 -19.07 14.24 -6.84
CA PRO A 121 -18.59 14.99 -7.99
C PRO A 121 -17.07 14.89 -8.15
N LYS A 122 -16.58 14.72 -9.38
CA LYS A 122 -15.16 14.51 -9.69
C LYS A 122 -14.25 15.57 -9.07
N GLU A 123 -14.70 16.83 -9.07
CA GLU A 123 -13.98 17.99 -8.51
C GLU A 123 -13.80 17.90 -6.99
N LYS A 124 -14.70 17.18 -6.29
CA LYS A 124 -14.68 17.03 -4.82
C LYS A 124 -14.07 15.71 -4.37
N TYR A 125 -13.98 14.71 -5.26
CA TYR A 125 -13.48 13.38 -4.89
C TYR A 125 -12.05 13.44 -4.34
N GLY A 126 -11.15 14.22 -4.95
CA GLY A 126 -9.79 14.40 -4.49
C GLY A 126 -9.68 14.94 -3.06
N LEU A 127 -10.55 15.93 -2.72
CA LEU A 127 -10.61 16.49 -1.38
C LEU A 127 -11.10 15.46 -0.33
N VAL A 128 -12.09 14.65 -0.70
CA VAL A 128 -12.58 13.58 0.19
C VAL A 128 -11.51 12.49 0.37
N ARG A 129 -10.79 12.15 -0.70
CA ARG A 129 -9.71 11.14 -0.66
C ARG A 129 -8.50 11.61 0.15
N LEU A 130 -8.24 12.92 0.21
CA LEU A 130 -7.15 13.54 0.98
C LEU A 130 -7.27 13.24 2.48
N TYR A 131 -8.49 13.03 3.01
CA TYR A 131 -8.67 12.62 4.41
C TYR A 131 -7.94 11.32 4.75
N GLY A 132 -7.73 10.44 3.78
CA GLY A 132 -6.88 9.26 3.96
C GLY A 132 -5.43 9.63 4.28
N SER A 133 -4.81 10.54 3.52
CA SER A 133 -3.45 11.01 3.80
C SER A 133 -3.36 11.69 5.17
N ILE A 134 -4.37 12.47 5.54
CA ILE A 134 -4.45 13.10 6.87
C ILE A 134 -4.55 12.02 7.96
N GLY A 135 -5.34 10.96 7.74
CA GLY A 135 -5.46 9.83 8.67
C GLY A 135 -4.14 9.11 8.88
N PHE A 136 -3.41 8.80 7.79
CA PHE A 136 -2.10 8.15 7.87
C PHE A 136 -1.08 9.00 8.63
N MET A 137 -0.95 10.29 8.28
CA MET A 137 -0.04 11.21 8.97
C MET A 137 -0.47 11.43 10.42
N GLY A 138 -1.78 11.56 10.68
CA GLY A 138 -2.32 11.71 12.02
C GLY A 138 -1.97 10.53 12.92
N ALA A 139 -2.10 9.30 12.43
CA ALA A 139 -1.68 8.10 13.15
C ALA A 139 -0.19 8.17 13.51
N GLY A 140 0.67 8.48 12.54
CA GLY A 140 2.10 8.63 12.78
C GLY A 140 2.40 9.65 13.86
N ILE A 141 1.98 10.90 13.67
CA ILE A 141 2.32 12.02 14.55
C ILE A 141 1.74 11.85 15.97
N VAL A 142 0.48 11.42 16.07
CA VAL A 142 -0.18 11.29 17.39
C VAL A 142 0.43 10.14 18.18
N LEU A 143 0.55 8.94 17.58
CA LEU A 143 1.05 7.77 18.28
C LEU A 143 2.56 7.82 18.51
N GLY A 144 3.32 8.46 17.60
CA GLY A 144 4.76 8.67 17.78
C GLY A 144 5.09 9.51 19.01
N ARG A 145 4.24 10.51 19.35
CA ARG A 145 4.38 11.34 20.56
C ARG A 145 3.90 10.66 21.83
N MET A 146 2.92 9.76 21.72
CA MET A 146 2.36 9.09 22.89
C MET A 146 3.30 8.05 23.50
N ALA A 147 4.35 7.63 22.78
CA ALA A 147 5.30 6.62 23.24
C ALA A 147 4.62 5.37 23.81
N LEU A 148 3.63 4.86 23.08
CA LEU A 148 2.79 3.75 23.52
C LEU A 148 3.60 2.47 23.62
N GLY A 149 3.35 1.69 24.68
CA GLY A 149 3.77 0.28 24.72
C GLY A 149 2.99 -0.58 23.71
N GLU A 150 3.36 -1.84 23.65
CA GLU A 150 2.83 -2.82 22.67
C GLU A 150 1.31 -2.89 22.68
N GLU A 151 0.70 -3.05 23.86
CA GLU A 151 -0.75 -3.09 24.01
C GLU A 151 -1.42 -1.81 23.47
N GLY A 152 -0.84 -0.64 23.75
CA GLY A 152 -1.37 0.63 23.29
C GLY A 152 -1.43 0.72 21.77
N VAL A 153 -0.41 0.22 21.07
CA VAL A 153 -0.39 0.18 19.59
C VAL A 153 -1.52 -0.72 19.06
N PHE A 154 -1.70 -1.92 19.62
CA PHE A 154 -2.77 -2.84 19.19
C PHE A 154 -4.16 -2.32 19.51
N TRP A 155 -4.38 -1.67 20.67
CA TRP A 155 -5.64 -1.04 21.00
C TRP A 155 -6.00 0.11 20.05
N HIS A 156 -5.04 0.99 19.70
CA HIS A 156 -5.28 2.07 18.76
C HIS A 156 -5.55 1.53 17.35
N TYR A 157 -4.89 0.45 16.96
CA TYR A 157 -5.17 -0.22 15.70
C TYR A 157 -6.60 -0.79 15.71
N LEU A 158 -7.01 -1.49 16.76
CA LEU A 158 -8.37 -2.05 16.91
C LEU A 158 -9.43 -0.95 16.82
N VAL A 159 -9.26 0.13 17.57
CA VAL A 159 -10.22 1.26 17.59
C VAL A 159 -10.33 1.87 16.18
N SER A 160 -9.22 2.03 15.46
CA SER A 160 -9.26 2.57 14.10
C SER A 160 -9.96 1.63 13.10
N VAL A 161 -9.77 0.32 13.20
CA VAL A 161 -10.50 -0.68 12.39
C VAL A 161 -11.99 -0.69 12.73
N ALA A 162 -12.36 -0.58 14.01
CA ALA A 162 -13.75 -0.52 14.44
C ALA A 162 -14.46 0.75 13.92
N LEU A 163 -13.81 1.92 14.03
CA LEU A 163 -14.35 3.19 13.53
C LEU A 163 -14.44 3.18 12.00
N MET A 164 -13.43 2.67 11.30
CA MET A 164 -13.48 2.46 9.84
C MET A 164 -14.69 1.59 9.47
N SER A 165 -14.90 0.49 10.19
CA SER A 165 -16.01 -0.44 9.92
C SER A 165 -17.37 0.20 10.19
N LEU A 166 -17.48 0.99 11.26
CA LEU A 166 -18.69 1.76 11.61
C LEU A 166 -19.06 2.76 10.51
N PHE A 167 -18.10 3.60 10.10
CA PHE A 167 -18.34 4.61 9.06
C PHE A 167 -18.54 3.97 7.69
N GLY A 168 -17.85 2.86 7.38
CA GLY A 168 -18.07 2.09 6.17
C GLY A 168 -19.46 1.47 6.09
N ALA A 169 -19.95 0.90 7.18
CA ALA A 169 -21.31 0.35 7.26
C ALA A 169 -22.37 1.46 7.12
N ALA A 170 -22.20 2.59 7.84
CA ALA A 170 -23.08 3.75 7.73
C ALA A 170 -23.12 4.30 6.28
N LEU A 171 -21.95 4.38 5.63
CA LEU A 171 -21.84 4.80 4.23
C LEU A 171 -22.58 3.83 3.28
N ALA A 172 -22.42 2.53 3.47
CA ALA A 172 -23.08 1.53 2.65
C ALA A 172 -24.62 1.57 2.82
N LEU A 173 -25.10 1.89 4.01
CA LEU A 173 -26.55 2.02 4.27
C LEU A 173 -27.16 3.26 3.60
N GLN A 174 -26.38 4.32 3.40
CA GLN A 174 -26.82 5.55 2.71
C GLN A 174 -26.61 5.50 1.19
N SER A 175 -25.86 4.52 0.68
CA SER A 175 -25.57 4.43 -0.75
C SER A 175 -26.77 3.86 -1.51
N GLU A 176 -27.31 4.64 -2.46
CA GLU A 176 -28.26 4.20 -3.47
C GLU A 176 -27.56 3.72 -4.76
N ALA A 177 -26.25 3.72 -4.79
CA ALA A 177 -25.47 3.36 -5.97
C ALA A 177 -25.73 1.90 -6.35
N LYS A 178 -26.07 1.67 -7.63
CA LYS A 178 -26.19 0.31 -8.17
C LYS A 178 -24.87 -0.45 -7.99
N GLU A 179 -25.00 -1.72 -7.58
CA GLU A 179 -23.87 -2.62 -7.39
C GLU A 179 -22.96 -2.63 -8.63
N PRO A 180 -21.64 -2.78 -8.44
CA PRO A 180 -20.69 -2.84 -9.57
C PRO A 180 -21.09 -4.00 -10.51
N ALA A 181 -21.31 -3.70 -11.76
CA ALA A 181 -21.50 -4.74 -12.78
C ALA A 181 -20.17 -5.49 -12.96
N ASN A 182 -20.23 -6.80 -12.93
CA ASN A 182 -19.08 -7.64 -13.19
C ASN A 182 -19.00 -7.86 -14.72
N ASP A 183 -18.47 -6.87 -15.44
CA ASP A 183 -18.26 -6.97 -16.88
C ASP A 183 -17.00 -7.80 -17.14
N GLY A 184 -17.16 -9.10 -17.16
CA GLY A 184 -16.12 -10.05 -17.58
C GLY A 184 -15.96 -10.06 -19.09
N ALA A 185 -15.45 -9.01 -19.69
CA ALA A 185 -15.05 -9.03 -21.09
C ALA A 185 -13.76 -9.85 -21.23
N HIS A 186 -13.87 -11.10 -21.70
CA HIS A 186 -12.75 -11.89 -22.16
C HIS A 186 -12.33 -11.39 -23.54
N ILE A 187 -11.19 -10.68 -23.61
CA ILE A 187 -10.54 -10.38 -24.89
C ILE A 187 -9.49 -11.46 -25.10
N GLU A 188 -9.79 -12.43 -25.96
CA GLU A 188 -8.83 -13.42 -26.42
C GLU A 188 -7.70 -12.70 -27.20
N GLY A 189 -6.46 -13.11 -27.00
CA GLY A 189 -5.32 -12.66 -27.80
C GLY A 189 -4.30 -11.77 -27.08
N GLU A 190 -4.56 -11.27 -25.88
CA GLU A 190 -3.57 -10.45 -25.15
C GLU A 190 -2.46 -11.25 -24.47
N LEU A 191 -2.63 -12.57 -24.26
CA LEU A 191 -1.63 -13.40 -23.55
C LEU A 191 -0.24 -13.33 -24.20
N LYS A 192 -0.17 -13.40 -25.54
CA LYS A 192 1.10 -13.26 -26.27
C LYS A 192 1.79 -11.92 -25.99
N LYS A 193 0.99 -10.87 -25.83
CA LYS A 193 1.49 -9.53 -25.51
C LYS A 193 2.03 -9.44 -24.08
N TYR A 194 1.35 -10.05 -23.11
CA TYR A 194 1.86 -10.14 -21.73
C TYR A 194 3.18 -10.91 -21.68
N ILE A 195 3.32 -12.02 -22.41
CA ILE A 195 4.58 -12.77 -22.51
C ILE A 195 5.68 -11.92 -23.13
N LYS A 196 5.39 -11.19 -24.21
CA LYS A 196 6.35 -10.30 -24.86
C LYS A 196 6.76 -9.14 -23.98
N ASP A 197 5.83 -8.63 -23.17
CA ASP A 197 6.05 -7.54 -22.22
C ASP A 197 6.54 -8.05 -20.85
N SER A 198 6.96 -9.34 -20.74
CA SER A 198 7.44 -9.91 -19.46
C SER A 198 8.56 -9.10 -18.79
N PRO A 199 9.53 -8.47 -19.52
CA PRO A 199 10.51 -7.63 -18.84
C PRO A 199 9.88 -6.42 -18.14
N PHE A 200 8.82 -5.83 -18.70
CA PHE A 200 8.07 -4.76 -18.01
C PHE A 200 7.43 -5.28 -16.72
N TRP A 201 6.74 -6.40 -16.77
CA TRP A 201 6.07 -6.97 -15.60
C TRP A 201 7.05 -7.44 -14.53
N LEU A 202 8.19 -8.03 -14.92
CA LEU A 202 9.27 -8.36 -13.99
C LEU A 202 9.85 -7.11 -13.32
N SER A 203 10.04 -6.03 -14.10
CA SER A 203 10.46 -4.75 -13.52
C SER A 203 9.48 -4.25 -12.46
N MET A 204 8.16 -4.33 -12.70
CA MET A 204 7.14 -3.92 -11.72
C MET A 204 7.19 -4.78 -10.44
N ILE A 205 7.40 -6.09 -10.59
CA ILE A 205 7.55 -7.01 -9.46
C ILE A 205 8.79 -6.65 -8.64
N PHE A 206 9.96 -6.53 -9.25
CA PHE A 206 11.21 -6.23 -8.56
C PHE A 206 11.23 -4.84 -7.94
N MET A 207 10.60 -3.85 -8.57
CA MET A 207 10.44 -2.53 -7.96
C MET A 207 9.68 -2.62 -6.65
N GLN A 208 8.52 -3.25 -6.65
CA GLN A 208 7.70 -3.36 -5.43
C GLN A 208 8.33 -4.31 -4.40
N LEU A 209 9.06 -5.34 -4.84
CA LEU A 209 9.83 -6.20 -3.97
C LEU A 209 10.86 -5.39 -3.17
N SER A 210 11.54 -4.43 -3.81
CA SER A 210 12.49 -3.55 -3.14
C SER A 210 11.87 -2.68 -2.04
N PHE A 211 10.58 -2.36 -2.13
CA PHE A 211 9.85 -1.62 -1.09
C PHE A 211 9.55 -2.43 0.17
N GLY A 212 9.72 -3.75 0.14
CA GLY A 212 9.49 -4.60 1.32
C GLY A 212 10.34 -4.18 2.53
N ALA A 213 11.61 -3.84 2.31
CA ALA A 213 12.50 -3.30 3.34
C ALA A 213 11.97 -2.00 3.94
N PHE A 214 11.42 -1.13 3.11
CA PHE A 214 10.89 0.16 3.54
C PHE A 214 9.58 0.01 4.31
N TYR A 215 8.56 -0.61 3.71
CA TYR A 215 7.25 -0.70 4.36
C TYR A 215 7.23 -1.62 5.58
N GLY A 216 8.11 -2.63 5.61
CA GLY A 216 8.16 -3.56 6.73
C GLY A 216 9.13 -3.17 7.83
N PHE A 217 10.25 -2.55 7.48
CA PHE A 217 11.37 -2.48 8.42
C PHE A 217 12.04 -1.11 8.55
N PHE A 218 11.62 -0.07 7.83
CA PHE A 218 12.23 1.27 7.93
C PHE A 218 12.16 1.82 9.36
N THR A 219 11.01 1.71 10.03
CA THR A 219 10.85 2.19 11.40
C THR A 219 11.77 1.44 12.36
N LEU A 220 11.83 0.12 12.28
CA LEU A 220 12.71 -0.70 13.09
C LEU A 220 14.19 -0.36 12.82
N PHE A 221 14.58 -0.35 11.54
CA PHE A 221 15.95 -0.09 11.10
C PHE A 221 16.49 1.26 11.60
N GLU A 222 15.73 2.33 11.45
CA GLU A 222 16.16 3.67 11.88
C GLU A 222 16.09 3.85 13.40
N SER A 223 15.15 3.17 14.09
CA SER A 223 15.07 3.23 15.55
C SER A 223 16.25 2.54 16.22
N GLU A 224 16.71 1.40 15.69
CA GLU A 224 17.91 0.70 16.17
C GLU A 224 19.20 1.54 15.98
N ARG A 225 19.16 2.55 15.12
CA ARG A 225 20.26 3.46 14.80
C ARG A 225 20.14 4.85 15.45
N GLY A 226 19.26 4.94 16.45
CA GLY A 226 19.16 6.10 17.34
C GLY A 226 18.21 7.20 16.89
N ILE A 227 17.48 7.05 15.78
CA ILE A 227 16.40 8.00 15.47
C ILE A 227 15.19 7.68 16.37
N SER A 228 14.71 8.66 17.13
CA SER A 228 13.54 8.49 17.98
C SER A 228 12.29 8.14 17.18
N LEU A 229 11.37 7.37 17.76
CA LEU A 229 10.12 6.97 17.10
C LEU A 229 9.31 8.19 16.64
N GLU A 230 9.28 9.27 17.41
CA GLU A 230 8.65 10.53 17.04
C GLU A 230 9.28 11.11 15.75
N ASN A 231 10.59 11.17 15.66
CA ASN A 231 11.28 11.66 14.46
C ASN A 231 11.05 10.75 13.24
N ILE A 232 10.98 9.44 13.44
CA ILE A 232 10.65 8.50 12.37
C ILE A 232 9.22 8.75 11.84
N THR A 233 8.26 9.09 12.69
CA THR A 233 6.92 9.43 12.23
C THR A 233 6.87 10.74 11.45
N TYR A 234 7.74 11.70 11.75
CA TYR A 234 7.92 12.89 10.89
C TYR A 234 8.51 12.52 9.53
N LEU A 235 9.47 11.58 9.47
CA LEU A 235 10.00 11.09 8.19
C LEU A 235 8.89 10.46 7.33
N TRP A 236 8.03 9.62 7.91
CA TRP A 236 6.86 9.08 7.20
C TRP A 236 5.92 10.18 6.70
N SER A 237 5.68 11.20 7.53
CA SER A 237 4.83 12.34 7.18
C SER A 237 5.42 13.18 6.05
N ILE A 238 6.74 13.38 6.01
CA ILE A 238 7.45 14.07 4.91
C ILE A 238 7.21 13.33 3.59
N GLY A 239 7.28 11.99 3.59
CA GLY A 239 7.00 11.19 2.39
C GLY A 239 5.58 11.40 1.87
N VAL A 240 4.58 11.34 2.76
CA VAL A 240 3.16 11.54 2.39
C VAL A 240 2.90 12.96 1.90
N LEU A 241 3.48 13.99 2.54
CA LEU A 241 3.37 15.37 2.09
C LEU A 241 3.97 15.54 0.69
N ALA A 242 5.15 14.96 0.45
CA ALA A 242 5.78 15.00 -0.87
C ALA A 242 4.91 14.33 -1.95
N GLU A 243 4.22 13.23 -1.62
CA GLU A 243 3.25 12.59 -2.52
C GLU A 243 2.08 13.51 -2.86
N ILE A 244 1.49 14.16 -1.85
CA ILE A 244 0.35 15.08 -2.04
C ILE A 244 0.76 16.21 -2.99
N PHE A 245 1.94 16.80 -2.77
CA PHE A 245 2.47 17.82 -3.67
C PHE A 245 2.71 17.27 -5.08
N MET A 246 3.28 16.07 -5.20
CA MET A 246 3.51 15.46 -6.50
C MET A 246 2.19 15.25 -7.26
N PHE A 247 1.17 14.67 -6.63
CA PHE A 247 -0.15 14.49 -7.26
C PHE A 247 -0.79 15.80 -7.70
N ALA A 248 -0.57 16.89 -6.97
CA ALA A 248 -1.09 18.22 -7.34
C ALA A 248 -0.39 18.83 -8.58
N PHE A 249 0.91 18.56 -8.76
CA PHE A 249 1.73 19.25 -9.76
C PHE A 249 2.22 18.38 -10.91
N GLN A 250 2.12 17.04 -10.83
CA GLN A 250 2.67 16.12 -11.82
C GLN A 250 2.07 16.24 -13.22
N GLY A 251 0.86 16.79 -13.37
CA GLY A 251 0.21 16.92 -14.69
C GLY A 251 1.10 17.61 -15.72
N ARG A 252 1.78 18.71 -15.33
CA ARG A 252 2.70 19.43 -16.21
C ARG A 252 3.93 18.61 -16.65
N LEU A 253 4.37 17.66 -15.82
CA LEU A 253 5.49 16.77 -16.14
C LEU A 253 5.04 15.65 -17.08
N ILE A 254 3.89 15.08 -16.81
CA ILE A 254 3.32 13.95 -17.55
C ILE A 254 2.98 14.34 -18.99
N ASP A 255 2.45 15.55 -19.19
CA ASP A 255 2.10 16.07 -20.53
C ASP A 255 3.34 16.26 -21.44
N LYS A 256 4.53 16.43 -20.85
CA LYS A 256 5.76 16.74 -21.60
C LYS A 256 6.73 15.58 -21.74
N ILE A 257 6.60 14.55 -20.90
CA ILE A 257 7.59 13.49 -20.77
C ILE A 257 6.93 12.14 -21.02
N ARG A 258 7.54 11.31 -21.88
CA ARG A 258 7.01 9.97 -22.18
C ARG A 258 6.90 9.10 -20.91
N PRO A 259 5.77 8.39 -20.68
CA PRO A 259 5.56 7.58 -19.48
C PRO A 259 6.69 6.59 -19.18
N LEU A 260 7.23 5.91 -20.19
CA LEU A 260 8.36 4.97 -20.01
C LEU A 260 9.63 5.63 -19.49
N PHE A 261 9.91 6.88 -19.88
CA PHE A 261 11.07 7.60 -19.36
C PHE A 261 10.86 7.95 -17.88
N ILE A 262 9.67 8.39 -17.52
CA ILE A 262 9.31 8.66 -16.11
C ILE A 262 9.46 7.40 -15.28
N ILE A 263 8.99 6.23 -15.75
CA ILE A 263 9.13 4.95 -15.06
C ILE A 263 10.63 4.62 -14.85
N LYS A 264 11.45 4.73 -15.89
CA LYS A 264 12.90 4.49 -15.79
C LYS A 264 13.58 5.42 -14.78
N LEU A 265 13.26 6.71 -14.84
CA LEU A 265 13.80 7.71 -13.93
C LEU A 265 13.38 7.40 -12.48
N SER A 266 12.10 7.05 -12.27
CA SER A 266 11.60 6.69 -10.94
C SER A 266 12.31 5.47 -10.36
N ILE A 267 12.56 4.44 -11.16
CA ILE A 267 13.31 3.26 -10.69
C ILE A 267 14.78 3.60 -10.43
N ALA A 268 15.41 4.42 -11.27
CA ALA A 268 16.79 4.86 -11.04
C ALA A 268 16.94 5.68 -9.75
N THR A 269 16.02 6.61 -9.50
CA THR A 269 15.99 7.37 -8.24
C THR A 269 15.70 6.48 -7.03
N LEU A 270 14.96 5.37 -7.20
CA LEU A 270 14.71 4.40 -6.15
C LEU A 270 16.00 3.65 -5.75
N VAL A 271 16.83 3.26 -6.71
CA VAL A 271 18.16 2.67 -6.41
C VAL A 271 18.97 3.64 -5.55
N VAL A 272 19.05 4.91 -5.95
CA VAL A 272 19.77 5.95 -5.18
C VAL A 272 19.19 6.11 -3.78
N ARG A 273 17.85 6.12 -3.65
CA ARG A 273 17.14 6.21 -2.37
C ARG A 273 17.58 5.12 -1.39
N TRP A 274 17.60 3.86 -1.84
CA TRP A 274 18.00 2.74 -0.98
C TRP A 274 19.48 2.76 -0.63
N LEU A 275 20.35 3.17 -1.55
CA LEU A 275 21.77 3.35 -1.27
C LEU A 275 22.01 4.47 -0.24
N LEU A 276 21.26 5.58 -0.29
CA LEU A 276 21.33 6.64 0.71
C LEU A 276 20.99 6.12 2.11
N LEU A 277 19.91 5.33 2.25
CA LEU A 277 19.54 4.74 3.54
C LEU A 277 20.55 3.68 4.01
N HIS A 278 21.19 2.95 3.08
CA HIS A 278 22.21 1.97 3.43
C HIS A 278 23.51 2.62 3.92
N PHE A 279 24.03 3.65 3.20
CA PHE A 279 25.32 4.25 3.52
C PHE A 279 25.26 5.30 4.64
N PHE A 280 24.07 5.84 4.95
CA PHE A 280 23.88 6.86 5.98
C PHE A 280 22.77 6.47 6.98
N PRO A 281 22.83 5.27 7.59
CA PRO A 281 21.82 4.83 8.53
C PRO A 281 21.83 5.73 9.79
N GLY A 282 20.66 6.01 10.35
CA GLY A 282 20.52 6.87 11.52
C GLY A 282 20.68 8.38 11.23
N ASN A 283 20.91 8.78 9.98
CA ASN A 283 21.01 10.18 9.62
C ASN A 283 19.65 10.75 9.23
N PHE A 284 19.04 11.54 10.12
CA PHE A 284 17.69 12.10 9.93
C PHE A 284 17.58 12.93 8.64
N VAL A 285 18.58 13.74 8.29
CA VAL A 285 18.54 14.62 7.11
C VAL A 285 18.57 13.79 5.82
N ILE A 286 19.44 12.79 5.75
CA ILE A 286 19.51 11.88 4.59
C ILE A 286 18.21 11.06 4.48
N ALA A 287 17.70 10.56 5.60
CA ALA A 287 16.42 9.87 5.63
C ALA A 287 15.28 10.79 5.15
N ALA A 288 15.25 12.06 5.54
CA ALA A 288 14.26 13.03 5.05
C ALA A 288 14.36 13.28 3.53
N ILE A 289 15.57 13.40 2.99
CA ILE A 289 15.79 13.48 1.53
C ILE A 289 15.27 12.21 0.84
N ALA A 290 15.57 11.04 1.38
CA ALA A 290 15.07 9.77 0.88
C ALA A 290 13.52 9.70 0.92
N GLN A 291 12.89 10.30 1.93
CA GLN A 291 11.41 10.38 2.00
C GLN A 291 10.82 11.33 0.94
N VAL A 292 11.46 12.47 0.66
CA VAL A 292 10.99 13.36 -0.41
C VAL A 292 11.02 12.66 -1.78
N THR A 293 12.04 11.82 -2.05
CA THR A 293 12.11 11.06 -3.30
C THR A 293 10.98 10.03 -3.43
N HIS A 294 10.28 9.68 -2.31
CA HIS A 294 9.12 8.80 -2.35
C HIS A 294 8.02 9.29 -3.31
N ALA A 295 7.82 10.60 -3.40
CA ALA A 295 6.89 11.20 -4.34
C ALA A 295 7.17 10.82 -5.81
N VAL A 296 8.43 10.73 -6.20
CA VAL A 296 8.85 10.30 -7.53
C VAL A 296 8.66 8.78 -7.70
N ASN A 297 9.06 8.02 -6.67
CA ASN A 297 9.06 6.56 -6.71
C ASN A 297 7.66 5.95 -6.54
N PHE A 298 6.69 6.69 -6.04
CA PHE A 298 5.33 6.23 -5.82
C PHE A 298 4.31 7.03 -6.64
N ALA A 299 4.12 8.33 -6.38
CA ALA A 299 3.05 9.11 -7.03
C ALA A 299 3.27 9.26 -8.53
N LEU A 300 4.42 9.78 -8.94
CA LEU A 300 4.75 10.01 -10.34
C LEU A 300 4.90 8.69 -11.11
N PHE A 301 5.57 7.70 -10.50
CA PHE A 301 5.72 6.36 -11.05
C PHE A 301 4.37 5.69 -11.33
N THR A 302 3.47 5.65 -10.34
CA THR A 302 2.16 4.97 -10.46
C THR A 302 1.32 5.60 -11.57
N THR A 303 1.32 6.92 -11.67
CA THR A 303 0.60 7.62 -12.74
C THR A 303 1.19 7.31 -14.11
N ALA A 304 2.52 7.34 -14.24
CA ALA A 304 3.18 7.01 -15.51
C ALA A 304 2.97 5.53 -15.89
N ALA A 305 3.00 4.61 -14.91
CA ALA A 305 2.72 3.20 -15.15
C ALA A 305 1.29 2.99 -15.66
N PHE A 306 0.28 3.65 -15.07
CA PHE A 306 -1.10 3.56 -15.56
C PHE A 306 -1.27 4.15 -16.95
N LEU A 307 -0.68 5.30 -17.24
CA LEU A 307 -0.71 5.87 -18.60
C LEU A 307 -0.13 4.87 -19.60
N PHE A 308 1.04 4.32 -19.31
CA PHE A 308 1.69 3.35 -20.19
C PHE A 308 0.83 2.09 -20.41
N ILE A 309 0.31 1.46 -19.36
CA ILE A 309 -0.48 0.23 -19.51
C ILE A 309 -1.83 0.50 -20.18
N PHE A 310 -2.44 1.67 -19.99
CA PHE A 310 -3.71 2.05 -20.64
C PHE A 310 -3.56 2.41 -22.11
N GLU A 311 -2.39 2.86 -22.55
CA GLU A 311 -2.02 2.98 -23.97
C GLU A 311 -1.69 1.63 -24.58
N ARG A 312 -1.06 0.75 -23.79
CA ARG A 312 -0.51 -0.52 -24.25
C ARG A 312 -1.56 -1.62 -24.40
N TYR A 313 -2.51 -1.75 -23.44
CA TYR A 313 -3.46 -2.85 -23.38
C TYR A 313 -4.89 -2.37 -23.67
N LYS A 314 -5.65 -3.19 -24.44
CA LYS A 314 -7.04 -2.88 -24.81
C LYS A 314 -7.98 -2.97 -23.60
N ASP A 315 -7.84 -4.06 -22.80
CA ASP A 315 -8.57 -4.23 -21.55
C ASP A 315 -7.84 -3.51 -20.42
N LYS A 316 -8.15 -2.23 -20.25
CA LYS A 316 -7.53 -1.34 -19.25
C LYS A 316 -7.78 -1.83 -17.82
N LYS A 317 -9.01 -2.34 -17.54
CA LYS A 317 -9.40 -2.85 -16.22
C LYS A 317 -8.57 -4.07 -15.83
N ARG A 318 -8.41 -5.01 -16.76
CA ARG A 318 -7.60 -6.21 -16.55
C ARG A 318 -6.12 -5.87 -16.43
N ALA A 319 -5.60 -4.96 -17.24
CA ALA A 319 -4.21 -4.50 -17.16
C ALA A 319 -3.91 -3.83 -15.82
N GLN A 320 -4.83 -3.00 -15.31
CA GLN A 320 -4.73 -2.40 -13.98
C GLN A 320 -4.77 -3.46 -12.86
N MET A 321 -5.64 -4.46 -12.98
CA MET A 321 -5.73 -5.58 -12.04
C MET A 321 -4.42 -6.38 -12.00
N HIS A 322 -3.83 -6.67 -13.18
CA HIS A 322 -2.53 -7.34 -13.27
C HIS A 322 -1.41 -6.48 -12.69
N PHE A 323 -1.43 -5.16 -12.90
CA PHE A 323 -0.46 -4.25 -12.30
C PHE A 323 -0.50 -4.33 -10.76
N TYR A 324 -1.67 -4.23 -10.15
CA TYR A 324 -1.78 -4.37 -8.70
C TYR A 324 -1.43 -5.79 -8.23
N GLY A 325 -1.84 -6.83 -8.94
CA GLY A 325 -1.56 -8.21 -8.58
C GLY A 325 -0.07 -8.54 -8.65
N PHE A 326 0.59 -8.24 -9.75
CA PHE A 326 2.02 -8.57 -9.92
C PHE A 326 2.91 -7.64 -9.09
N SER A 327 2.67 -6.34 -9.13
CA SER A 327 3.50 -5.37 -8.42
C SER A 327 3.23 -5.45 -6.90
N TYR A 328 2.09 -4.95 -6.45
CA TYR A 328 1.78 -4.85 -5.02
C TYR A 328 1.43 -6.20 -4.38
N GLY A 329 0.92 -7.16 -5.15
CA GLY A 329 0.63 -8.51 -4.69
C GLY A 329 1.89 -9.36 -4.60
N LEU A 330 2.41 -9.88 -5.74
CA LEU A 330 3.59 -10.75 -5.75
C LEU A 330 4.86 -10.03 -5.30
N GLY A 331 5.13 -8.84 -5.85
CA GLY A 331 6.29 -8.04 -5.45
C GLY A 331 6.26 -7.70 -3.96
N GLY A 332 5.09 -7.29 -3.45
CA GLY A 332 4.91 -7.01 -2.02
C GLY A 332 5.05 -8.24 -1.13
N PHE A 333 4.50 -9.40 -1.55
CA PHE A 333 4.64 -10.67 -0.83
C PHE A 333 6.11 -11.08 -0.67
N PHE A 334 6.82 -11.22 -1.80
CA PHE A 334 8.23 -11.59 -1.74
C PHE A 334 9.08 -10.51 -1.08
N GLY A 335 8.73 -9.23 -1.28
CA GLY A 335 9.42 -8.10 -0.67
C GLY A 335 9.35 -8.14 0.85
N SER A 336 8.16 -8.28 1.43
CA SER A 336 8.00 -8.36 2.89
C SER A 336 8.66 -9.60 3.47
N PHE A 337 8.45 -10.77 2.82
CA PHE A 337 9.01 -12.04 3.28
C PHE A 337 10.54 -12.03 3.26
N LEU A 338 11.15 -11.67 2.11
CA LEU A 338 12.62 -11.65 1.97
C LEU A 338 13.25 -10.57 2.84
N SER A 339 12.60 -9.40 3.00
CA SER A 339 13.13 -8.36 3.88
C SER A 339 13.17 -8.79 5.34
N GLY A 340 12.20 -9.57 5.80
CA GLY A 340 12.25 -10.17 7.13
C GLY A 340 13.34 -11.24 7.26
N ALA A 341 13.44 -12.15 6.28
CA ALA A 341 14.44 -13.21 6.27
C ALA A 341 15.90 -12.70 6.16
N LEU A 342 16.09 -11.55 5.48
CA LEU A 342 17.38 -10.91 5.24
C LEU A 342 17.60 -9.65 6.10
N TYR A 343 16.78 -9.46 7.15
CA TYR A 343 16.88 -8.28 8.01
C TYR A 343 18.26 -8.18 8.66
N GLY A 344 18.80 -6.97 8.68
CA GLY A 344 20.10 -6.64 9.27
C GLY A 344 20.67 -5.36 8.66
N GLU A 345 21.96 -5.15 8.85
CA GLU A 345 22.65 -3.94 8.38
C GLU A 345 22.53 -3.69 6.88
N ASN A 346 22.46 -4.74 6.08
CA ASN A 346 22.43 -4.70 4.62
C ASN A 346 21.01 -4.70 4.02
N ILE A 347 19.95 -4.55 4.81
CA ILE A 347 18.57 -4.65 4.30
C ILE A 347 18.30 -3.67 3.13
N PHE A 348 18.79 -2.43 3.23
CA PHE A 348 18.63 -1.44 2.16
C PHE A 348 19.59 -1.64 0.99
N LEU A 349 20.72 -2.35 1.18
CA LEU A 349 21.58 -2.78 0.08
C LEU A 349 20.86 -3.86 -0.76
N TYR A 350 20.20 -4.82 -0.11
CA TYR A 350 19.36 -5.80 -0.81
C TYR A 350 18.19 -5.13 -1.53
N ALA A 351 17.55 -4.14 -0.90
CA ALA A 351 16.51 -3.35 -1.56
C ALA A 351 17.05 -2.61 -2.81
N ALA A 352 18.24 -2.01 -2.73
CA ALA A 352 18.91 -1.38 -3.86
C ALA A 352 19.23 -2.38 -4.98
N PHE A 353 19.68 -3.59 -4.63
CA PHE A 353 19.90 -4.68 -5.59
C PHE A 353 18.61 -5.05 -6.34
N PHE A 354 17.49 -5.24 -5.64
CA PHE A 354 16.21 -5.53 -6.29
C PHE A 354 15.70 -4.36 -7.15
N ALA A 355 15.89 -3.12 -6.70
CA ALA A 355 15.59 -1.94 -7.51
C ALA A 355 16.47 -1.86 -8.77
N ALA A 356 17.75 -2.23 -8.67
CA ALA A 356 18.66 -2.32 -9.81
C ALA A 356 18.24 -3.42 -10.80
N LEU A 357 17.79 -4.59 -10.32
CA LEU A 357 17.17 -5.61 -11.17
C LEU A 357 15.91 -5.10 -11.86
N SER A 358 15.07 -4.35 -11.16
CA SER A 358 13.91 -3.69 -11.76
C SER A 358 14.34 -2.75 -12.90
N LEU A 359 15.36 -1.92 -12.67
CA LEU A 359 15.91 -1.02 -13.69
C LEU A 359 16.46 -1.80 -14.88
N PHE A 360 17.22 -2.88 -14.63
CA PHE A 360 17.74 -3.74 -15.67
C PHE A 360 16.62 -4.28 -16.58
N PHE A 361 15.58 -4.88 -16.02
CA PHE A 361 14.45 -5.38 -16.79
C PHE A 361 13.73 -4.25 -17.56
N MET A 362 13.62 -3.06 -16.98
CA MET A 362 13.02 -1.90 -17.64
C MET A 362 13.90 -1.37 -18.79
N MET A 363 15.22 -1.51 -18.70
CA MET A 363 16.15 -1.05 -19.76
C MET A 363 16.14 -1.99 -20.96
N ILE A 364 16.00 -3.31 -20.75
CA ILE A 364 15.90 -4.29 -21.85
C ILE A 364 14.50 -4.34 -22.47
N PHE A 365 13.49 -3.79 -21.77
CA PHE A 365 12.14 -3.73 -22.31
C PHE A 365 12.06 -2.84 -23.55
N ARG A 366 11.62 -3.42 -24.66
CA ARG A 366 11.38 -2.72 -25.94
C ARG A 366 9.90 -2.87 -26.30
N PRO A 367 9.09 -1.80 -26.13
CA PRO A 367 7.71 -1.87 -26.58
C PRO A 367 7.67 -2.06 -28.09
N SER A 368 7.03 -3.14 -28.56
CA SER A 368 6.71 -3.26 -29.99
C SER A 368 5.51 -2.36 -30.29
N HIS A 369 5.58 -1.65 -31.34
CA HIS A 369 4.50 -0.85 -31.93
C HIS A 369 3.30 -1.72 -32.28
#